data_564375ab5211af61b937ad9f66239e6d
#
_entry.id   564375ab5211af61b937ad9f66239e6d
#
_cell.length_a   1.000
_cell.length_b   1.000
_cell.length_c   1.000
_cell.angle_alpha   90.00
_cell.angle_beta   90.00
_cell.angle_gamma   90.00
#
_symmetry.space_group_name_H-M   'P 1'
#
loop_
_entity.id
_entity.type
_entity.pdbx_description
1 polymer ?
#
loop_
_entity_poly.entity_id
_entity_poly.type
_entity_poly.pdbx_seq_one_letter_code
_entity_poly.pdbx_strand_id
1 'polypeptide(L)'
;VGAEPDQVFDLISDPKRLTEWWPRVTRVEAVEGRPGAARTRWTNVLTADSGRRLRLDYRCVASNRPERYEWEHELEGTPFADHLVSQSTRVRLSPYREGTRVEITSTHALRGSARIAGFAMRKTQRQMLDAALAGLERAFDKDAPDEPSADA
;
A
#
# COMPACT_ATOMS: atom_id res chain seq x y z
N VAL A 1 -8.17 -1.80 13.31
CA VAL A 1 -7.32 -0.67 13.66
C VAL A 1 -8.02 0.21 14.69
N GLY A 2 -7.33 0.50 15.77
CA GLY A 2 -7.85 1.27 16.92
C GLY A 2 -7.85 2.79 16.71
N ALA A 3 -8.29 3.25 15.55
CA ALA A 3 -8.40 4.68 15.23
C ALA A 3 -9.66 4.94 14.41
N GLU A 4 -10.14 6.16 14.42
CA GLU A 4 -11.32 6.58 13.67
C GLU A 4 -11.07 6.49 12.15
N PRO A 5 -12.09 6.21 11.32
CA PRO A 5 -11.93 6.11 9.87
C PRO A 5 -11.25 7.31 9.22
N ASP A 6 -11.54 8.53 9.66
CA ASP A 6 -10.88 9.74 9.16
C ASP A 6 -9.39 9.77 9.43
N GLN A 7 -8.96 9.32 10.60
CA GLN A 7 -7.55 9.24 10.96
C GLN A 7 -6.81 8.19 10.14
N VAL A 8 -7.45 7.03 9.94
CA VAL A 8 -6.88 5.97 9.09
C VAL A 8 -6.81 6.44 7.64
N PHE A 9 -7.84 7.12 7.16
CA PHE A 9 -7.85 7.68 5.80
C PHE A 9 -6.73 8.69 5.59
N ASP A 10 -6.46 9.57 6.54
CA ASP A 10 -5.37 10.54 6.47
C ASP A 10 -4.01 9.85 6.28
N LEU A 11 -3.79 8.73 6.95
CA LEU A 11 -2.56 7.96 6.80
C LEU A 11 -2.47 7.27 5.44
N ILE A 12 -3.50 6.53 5.04
CA ILE A 12 -3.45 5.70 3.82
C ILE A 12 -3.47 6.51 2.53
N SER A 13 -4.05 7.71 2.56
CA SER A 13 -4.20 8.58 1.39
C SER A 13 -3.05 9.57 1.19
N ASP A 14 -2.10 9.61 2.09
CA ASP A 14 -0.89 10.43 1.96
C ASP A 14 0.28 9.57 1.46
N PRO A 15 0.69 9.73 0.18
CA PRO A 15 1.80 8.96 -0.36
C PRO A 15 3.11 9.11 0.43
N LYS A 16 3.37 10.27 0.99
CA LYS A 16 4.59 10.53 1.78
C LYS A 16 4.67 9.71 3.06
N ARG A 17 3.51 9.21 3.53
CA ARG A 17 3.41 8.39 4.74
C ARG A 17 3.37 6.88 4.45
N LEU A 18 3.48 6.44 3.21
CA LEU A 18 3.52 5.01 2.85
C LEU A 18 4.63 4.25 3.56
N THR A 19 5.76 4.87 3.81
CA THR A 19 6.87 4.27 4.55
C THR A 19 6.52 3.90 5.99
N GLU A 20 5.45 4.46 6.55
CA GLU A 20 5.01 4.18 7.91
C GLU A 20 4.22 2.87 8.02
N TRP A 21 3.62 2.40 6.92
CA TRP A 21 2.72 1.24 6.99
C TRP A 21 2.82 0.26 5.81
N TRP A 22 3.14 0.73 4.60
CA TRP A 22 3.24 -0.15 3.43
C TRP A 22 4.58 -0.90 3.42
N PRO A 23 4.59 -2.24 3.22
CA PRO A 23 5.82 -3.01 3.31
C PRO A 23 6.79 -2.70 2.16
N ARG A 24 8.08 -2.81 2.44
CA ARG A 24 9.20 -2.69 1.50
C ARG A 24 9.42 -1.32 0.87
N VAL A 25 8.56 -0.35 1.08
CA VAL A 25 8.79 1.02 0.60
C VAL A 25 9.80 1.69 1.52
N THR A 26 10.95 2.02 0.97
CA THR A 26 12.03 2.70 1.71
C THR A 26 11.93 4.22 1.59
N ARG A 27 11.38 4.70 0.48
CA ARG A 27 11.24 6.12 0.19
C ARG A 27 10.10 6.35 -0.80
N VAL A 28 9.48 7.52 -0.72
CA VAL A 28 8.51 8.02 -1.69
C VAL A 28 9.06 9.29 -2.32
N GLU A 29 9.00 9.37 -3.64
CA GLU A 29 9.51 10.50 -4.43
C GLU A 29 8.46 11.01 -5.41
N ALA A 30 8.74 12.17 -6.00
CA ALA A 30 7.96 12.74 -7.10
C ALA A 30 6.46 12.81 -6.82
N VAL A 31 6.08 13.19 -5.61
CA VAL A 31 4.67 13.37 -5.23
C VAL A 31 4.10 14.58 -5.94
N GLU A 32 3.08 14.36 -6.76
CA GLU A 32 2.33 15.39 -7.47
C GLU A 32 0.87 15.35 -7.02
N GLY A 33 0.34 16.48 -6.57
CA GLY A 33 -1.02 16.59 -6.07
C GLY A 33 -1.11 16.66 -4.55
N ARG A 34 -2.32 16.77 -4.04
CA ARG A 34 -2.60 16.85 -2.60
C ARG A 34 -2.88 15.48 -2.01
N PRO A 35 -2.48 15.19 -0.76
CA PRO A 35 -2.88 13.97 -0.08
C PRO A 35 -4.40 13.78 -0.13
N GLY A 36 -4.83 12.56 -0.47
CA GLY A 36 -6.24 12.22 -0.57
C GLY A 36 -6.98 12.73 -1.81
N ALA A 37 -6.33 13.50 -2.67
CA ALA A 37 -6.94 13.96 -3.91
C ALA A 37 -6.86 12.91 -5.01
N ALA A 38 -7.93 12.77 -5.81
CA ALA A 38 -7.88 11.98 -7.03
C ALA A 38 -6.80 12.51 -7.98
N ARG A 39 -6.19 11.62 -8.75
CA ARG A 39 -5.09 11.90 -9.70
C ARG A 39 -3.75 12.29 -9.05
N THR A 40 -3.60 12.19 -7.75
CA THR A 40 -2.29 12.30 -7.10
C THR A 40 -1.38 11.19 -7.64
N ARG A 41 -0.14 11.54 -7.97
CA ARG A 41 0.88 10.63 -8.51
C ARG A 41 2.09 10.61 -7.61
N TRP A 42 2.76 9.48 -7.52
CA TRP A 42 3.99 9.32 -6.74
C TRP A 42 4.82 8.14 -7.22
N THR A 43 6.06 8.10 -6.78
CA THR A 43 6.97 6.99 -7.04
C THR A 43 7.39 6.34 -5.72
N ASN A 44 7.14 5.04 -5.60
CA ASN A 44 7.67 4.23 -4.51
C ASN A 44 9.07 3.74 -4.87
N VAL A 45 10.00 3.88 -3.96
CA VAL A 45 11.34 3.30 -4.06
C VAL A 45 11.42 2.11 -3.12
N LEU A 46 11.71 0.94 -3.66
CA LEU A 46 11.85 -0.31 -2.94
C LEU A 46 13.27 -0.83 -3.08
N THR A 47 13.74 -1.54 -2.06
CA THR A 47 15.00 -2.28 -2.12
C THR A 47 14.70 -3.76 -2.20
N ALA A 48 15.09 -4.41 -3.29
CA ALA A 48 14.98 -5.85 -3.46
C ALA A 48 16.00 -6.59 -2.58
N ASP A 49 15.79 -7.88 -2.33
CA ASP A 49 16.70 -8.72 -1.53
C ASP A 49 18.14 -8.73 -2.06
N SER A 50 18.32 -8.52 -3.37
CA SER A 50 19.62 -8.35 -4.03
C SER A 50 20.33 -7.03 -3.72
N GLY A 51 19.70 -6.11 -3.00
CA GLY A 51 20.17 -4.73 -2.80
C GLY A 51 19.82 -3.79 -3.94
N ARG A 52 19.22 -4.28 -5.01
CA ARG A 52 18.80 -3.47 -6.16
C ARG A 52 17.62 -2.59 -5.78
N ARG A 53 17.69 -1.31 -6.16
CA ARG A 53 16.56 -0.37 -6.00
C ARG A 53 15.60 -0.50 -7.16
N LEU A 54 14.30 -0.56 -6.83
CA LEU A 54 13.21 -0.55 -7.80
C LEU A 54 12.37 0.71 -7.61
N ARG A 55 11.97 1.32 -8.72
CA ARG A 55 11.10 2.50 -8.74
C ARG A 55 9.78 2.11 -9.39
N LEU A 56 8.69 2.29 -8.67
CA LEU A 56 7.34 1.97 -9.11
C LEU A 56 6.48 3.22 -9.06
N ASP A 57 5.91 3.60 -10.20
CA ASP A 57 5.06 4.77 -10.34
C ASP A 57 3.59 4.41 -10.12
N TYR A 58 2.90 5.21 -9.32
CA TYR A 58 1.50 5.01 -8.98
C TYR A 58 0.68 6.29 -9.16
N ARG A 59 -0.62 6.12 -9.33
CA ARG A 59 -1.59 7.21 -9.31
C ARG A 59 -2.82 6.82 -8.51
N CYS A 60 -3.44 7.81 -7.84
CA CYS A 60 -4.74 7.65 -7.23
C CYS A 60 -5.82 7.66 -8.31
N VAL A 61 -6.66 6.63 -8.35
CA VAL A 61 -7.76 6.51 -9.32
C VAL A 61 -9.14 6.70 -8.68
N ALA A 62 -9.24 6.55 -7.37
CA ALA A 62 -10.47 6.83 -6.63
C ALA A 62 -10.16 7.26 -5.20
N SER A 63 -10.86 8.28 -4.72
CA SER A 63 -10.74 8.79 -3.36
C SER A 63 -12.09 9.29 -2.87
N ASN A 64 -12.69 8.55 -1.94
CA ASN A 64 -13.95 8.89 -1.27
C ASN A 64 -13.74 8.87 0.23
N ARG A 65 -13.42 10.02 0.80
CA ARG A 65 -13.17 10.17 2.23
C ARG A 65 -14.43 9.93 3.07
N PRO A 66 -14.35 9.17 4.17
CA PRO A 66 -13.23 8.38 4.68
C PRO A 66 -13.32 6.89 4.31
N GLU A 67 -14.08 6.52 3.30
CA GLU A 67 -14.54 5.14 3.05
C GLU A 67 -13.64 4.36 2.10
N ARG A 68 -13.03 5.05 1.12
CA ARG A 68 -12.35 4.37 0.02
C ARG A 68 -11.19 5.17 -0.54
N TYR A 69 -10.08 4.49 -0.75
CA TYR A 69 -8.91 5.00 -1.47
C TYR A 69 -8.35 3.91 -2.38
N GLU A 70 -8.08 4.25 -3.63
CA GLU A 70 -7.62 3.29 -4.64
C GLU A 70 -6.51 3.88 -5.48
N TRP A 71 -5.46 3.11 -5.70
CA TRP A 71 -4.36 3.49 -6.58
C TRP A 71 -4.02 2.39 -7.57
N GLU A 72 -3.42 2.79 -8.64
CA GLU A 72 -3.05 1.95 -9.76
C GLU A 72 -1.57 2.14 -10.11
N HIS A 73 -0.89 1.03 -10.41
CA HIS A 73 0.47 1.04 -10.90
C HIS A 73 0.50 1.52 -12.36
N GLU A 74 1.29 2.53 -12.65
CA GLU A 74 1.53 2.99 -14.02
C GLU A 74 2.58 2.09 -14.68
N LEU A 75 2.11 1.12 -15.46
CA LEU A 75 2.93 0.07 -16.05
C LEU A 75 3.53 0.47 -17.40
N GLU A 76 2.89 1.39 -18.13
CA GLU A 76 3.29 1.79 -19.47
C GLU A 76 4.75 2.30 -19.51
N GLY A 77 5.52 1.77 -20.44
CA GLY A 77 6.93 2.12 -20.56
C GLY A 77 7.86 1.48 -19.53
N THR A 78 7.37 0.56 -18.72
CA THR A 78 8.15 -0.15 -17.70
C THR A 78 8.35 -1.63 -18.09
N PRO A 79 9.40 -2.32 -17.56
CA PRO A 79 9.57 -3.76 -17.76
C PRO A 79 8.41 -4.60 -17.23
N PHE A 80 7.65 -4.10 -16.26
CA PHE A 80 6.49 -4.79 -15.70
C PHE A 80 5.35 -4.95 -16.70
N ALA A 81 5.25 -4.08 -17.71
CA ALA A 81 4.24 -4.14 -18.76
C ALA A 81 4.35 -5.42 -19.61
N ASP A 82 5.51 -6.09 -19.63
CA ASP A 82 5.71 -7.35 -20.35
C ASP A 82 4.95 -8.50 -19.68
N HIS A 83 4.68 -8.42 -18.38
CA HIS A 83 4.04 -9.46 -17.57
C HIS A 83 2.67 -9.07 -17.05
N LEU A 84 2.41 -7.79 -16.86
CA LEU A 84 1.18 -7.24 -16.28
C LEU A 84 0.44 -6.36 -17.29
N VAL A 85 -0.87 -6.56 -17.38
CA VAL A 85 -1.78 -5.65 -18.09
C VAL A 85 -2.21 -4.52 -17.16
N SER A 86 -2.48 -4.85 -15.89
CA SER A 86 -2.89 -3.89 -14.87
C SER A 86 -2.56 -4.39 -13.47
N GLN A 87 -2.40 -3.46 -12.56
CA GLN A 87 -2.30 -3.72 -11.13
C GLN A 87 -2.95 -2.56 -10.38
N SER A 88 -3.88 -2.86 -9.51
CA SER A 88 -4.56 -1.89 -8.66
C SER A 88 -4.69 -2.36 -7.23
N THR A 89 -4.74 -1.42 -6.31
CA THR A 89 -4.96 -1.66 -4.88
C THR A 89 -6.09 -0.77 -4.39
N ARG A 90 -7.05 -1.37 -3.70
CA ARG A 90 -8.18 -0.69 -3.09
C ARG A 90 -8.16 -0.89 -1.60
N VAL A 91 -8.31 0.21 -0.86
CA VAL A 91 -8.52 0.20 0.58
C VAL A 91 -9.93 0.67 0.87
N ARG A 92 -10.67 -0.13 1.62
CA ARG A 92 -12.00 0.23 2.14
C ARG A 92 -11.94 0.33 3.65
N LEU A 93 -12.55 1.39 4.16
CA LEU A 93 -12.65 1.69 5.59
C LEU A 93 -14.10 1.74 6.00
N SER A 94 -14.42 1.10 7.12
CA SER A 94 -15.74 1.19 7.74
C SER A 94 -15.60 1.25 9.26
N PRO A 95 -16.50 1.95 9.96
CA PRO A 95 -16.52 1.94 11.41
C PRO A 95 -16.72 0.51 11.94
N TYR A 96 -15.93 0.14 12.95
CA TYR A 96 -16.04 -1.17 13.59
C TYR A 96 -15.70 -1.06 15.06
N ARG A 97 -16.70 -1.27 15.92
CA ARG A 97 -16.55 -1.06 17.35
C ARG A 97 -16.06 0.37 17.65
N GLU A 98 -14.96 0.52 18.38
CA GLU A 98 -14.32 1.82 18.69
C GLU A 98 -13.22 2.20 17.71
N GLY A 99 -13.14 1.53 16.55
CA GLY A 99 -12.10 1.73 15.58
C GLY A 99 -12.58 1.61 14.15
N THR A 100 -11.71 1.12 13.29
CA THR A 100 -11.92 1.00 11.85
C THR A 100 -11.62 -0.41 11.37
N ARG A 101 -12.54 -0.98 10.59
CA ARG A 101 -12.29 -2.17 9.78
C ARG A 101 -11.62 -1.74 8.49
N VAL A 102 -10.49 -2.35 8.20
CA VAL A 102 -9.72 -2.10 6.98
C VAL A 102 -9.75 -3.32 6.08
N GLU A 103 -10.16 -3.14 4.84
CA GLU A 103 -10.12 -4.18 3.81
C GLU A 103 -9.22 -3.72 2.68
N ILE A 104 -8.19 -4.49 2.36
CA ILE A 104 -7.27 -4.21 1.26
C ILE A 104 -7.44 -5.27 0.19
N THR A 105 -7.72 -4.84 -1.03
CA THR A 105 -7.84 -5.71 -2.19
C THR A 105 -6.83 -5.30 -3.24
N SER A 106 -6.03 -6.26 -3.70
CA SER A 106 -5.10 -6.07 -4.81
C SER A 106 -5.55 -6.88 -6.01
N THR A 107 -5.61 -6.25 -7.16
CA THR A 107 -6.06 -6.87 -8.42
C THR A 107 -4.96 -6.79 -9.45
N HIS A 108 -4.67 -7.92 -10.10
CA HIS A 108 -3.68 -8.04 -11.16
C HIS A 108 -4.30 -8.70 -12.38
N ALA A 109 -4.02 -8.15 -13.55
CA ALA A 109 -4.26 -8.82 -14.82
C ALA A 109 -2.91 -9.19 -15.43
N LEU A 110 -2.67 -10.49 -15.62
CA LEU A 110 -1.41 -11.03 -16.14
C LEU A 110 -1.45 -11.22 -17.65
N ARG A 111 -0.29 -11.07 -18.30
CA ARG A 111 -0.11 -11.36 -19.73
C ARG A 111 0.48 -12.73 -19.95
N GLY A 112 -0.03 -13.46 -20.97
CA GLY A 112 0.60 -14.63 -21.55
C GLY A 112 1.04 -15.69 -20.55
N SER A 113 2.30 -16.08 -20.60
CA SER A 113 2.89 -17.11 -19.73
C SER A 113 2.95 -16.75 -18.25
N ALA A 114 2.84 -15.47 -17.90
CA ALA A 114 2.78 -15.03 -16.51
C ALA A 114 1.53 -15.54 -15.80
N ARG A 115 0.48 -15.95 -16.52
CA ARG A 115 -0.72 -16.61 -15.96
C ARG A 115 -0.40 -17.91 -15.24
N ILE A 116 0.64 -18.62 -15.66
CA ILE A 116 1.08 -19.89 -15.06
C ILE A 116 1.69 -19.64 -13.68
N ALA A 117 2.34 -18.51 -13.48
CA ALA A 117 2.92 -18.12 -12.19
C ALA A 117 1.90 -17.50 -11.21
N GLY A 118 0.62 -17.41 -11.60
CA GLY A 118 -0.42 -16.72 -10.82
C GLY A 118 -0.62 -17.26 -9.41
N PHE A 119 -0.41 -18.55 -9.17
CA PHE A 119 -0.56 -19.15 -7.84
C PHE A 119 0.54 -18.68 -6.87
N ALA A 120 1.80 -18.69 -7.30
CA ALA A 120 2.92 -18.20 -6.49
C ALA A 120 2.80 -16.70 -6.22
N MET A 121 2.36 -15.93 -7.22
CA MET A 121 2.12 -14.49 -7.10
C MET A 121 1.01 -14.20 -6.08
N ARG A 122 -0.08 -14.96 -6.06
CA ARG A 122 -1.16 -14.79 -5.07
C ARG A 122 -0.67 -14.96 -3.64
N LYS A 123 0.18 -15.95 -3.40
CA LYS A 123 0.77 -16.18 -2.07
C LYS A 123 1.63 -15.01 -1.64
N THR A 124 2.50 -14.51 -2.52
CA THR A 124 3.37 -13.37 -2.26
C THR A 124 2.54 -12.10 -1.97
N GLN A 125 1.48 -11.89 -2.73
CA GLN A 125 0.58 -10.76 -2.51
C GLN A 125 -0.16 -10.84 -1.18
N ARG A 126 -0.66 -12.00 -0.82
CA ARG A 126 -1.32 -12.19 0.48
C ARG A 126 -0.38 -11.84 1.62
N GLN A 127 0.86 -12.28 1.55
CA GLN A 127 1.88 -11.94 2.54
C GLN A 127 2.14 -10.43 2.60
N MET A 128 2.17 -9.77 1.46
CA MET A 128 2.35 -8.31 1.39
C MET A 128 1.14 -7.57 1.99
N LEU A 129 -0.08 -8.00 1.68
CA LEU A 129 -1.29 -7.38 2.23
C LEU A 129 -1.40 -7.60 3.74
N ASP A 130 -1.04 -8.78 4.24
CA ASP A 130 -1.00 -9.07 5.67
C ASP A 130 0.05 -8.18 6.36
N ALA A 131 1.21 -7.99 5.74
CA ALA A 131 2.24 -7.09 6.26
C ALA A 131 1.78 -5.61 6.25
N ALA A 132 1.03 -5.20 5.24
CA ALA A 132 0.45 -3.85 5.18
C ALA A 132 -0.58 -3.62 6.29
N LEU A 133 -1.47 -4.58 6.54
CA LEU A 133 -2.44 -4.51 7.64
C LEU A 133 -1.73 -4.45 9.00
N ALA A 134 -0.72 -5.28 9.21
CA ALA A 134 0.10 -5.22 10.42
C ALA A 134 0.82 -3.88 10.57
N GLY A 135 1.28 -3.31 9.46
CA GLY A 135 1.87 -1.97 9.42
C GLY A 135 0.91 -0.87 9.85
N LEU A 136 -0.35 -0.94 9.41
CA LEU A 136 -1.40 -0.02 9.84
C LEU A 136 -1.68 -0.13 11.34
N GLU A 137 -1.80 -1.33 11.85
CA GLU A 137 -2.00 -1.56 13.29
C GLU A 137 -0.87 -0.96 14.10
N ARG A 138 0.38 -1.20 13.72
CA ARG A 138 1.55 -0.62 14.40
C ARG A 138 1.58 0.91 14.33
N ALA A 139 1.17 1.50 13.22
CA ALA A 139 1.18 2.95 13.03
C ALA A 139 0.24 3.66 14.02
N PHE A 140 -0.87 3.01 14.40
CA PHE A 140 -1.85 3.54 15.36
C PHE A 140 -1.67 3.00 16.79
N ASP A 141 -0.85 1.99 16.99
CA ASP A 141 -0.49 1.43 18.29
C ASP A 141 0.69 2.16 18.98
N LYS A 142 1.15 3.27 18.43
CA LYS A 142 2.28 4.06 18.98
C LYS A 142 2.00 4.65 20.37
N ASP A 143 0.76 4.58 20.84
CA ASP A 143 0.38 4.92 22.21
C ASP A 143 0.47 3.72 23.18
N ALA A 144 0.79 2.52 22.69
CA ALA A 144 1.16 1.43 23.56
C ALA A 144 2.50 1.77 24.24
N PRO A 145 2.63 1.63 25.58
CA PRO A 145 3.90 1.92 26.23
C PRO A 145 5.01 1.07 25.58
N ASP A 146 6.11 1.71 25.23
CA ASP A 146 7.33 1.02 24.82
C ASP A 146 7.53 -0.17 25.76
N GLU A 147 7.45 -1.40 25.23
CA GLU A 147 7.93 -2.55 26.00
C GLU A 147 9.39 -2.24 26.33
N PRO A 148 9.77 -2.31 27.62
CA PRO A 148 11.13 -2.05 27.97
C PRO A 148 11.99 -3.04 27.18
N SER A 149 12.86 -2.48 26.35
CA SER A 149 13.91 -3.21 25.64
C SER A 149 14.50 -4.24 26.58
N ALA A 150 14.36 -5.51 26.25
CA ALA A 150 14.98 -6.59 27.03
C ALA A 150 16.49 -6.63 26.80
N ASP A 151 17.14 -5.48 26.90
CA ASP A 151 18.58 -5.30 26.96
C ASP A 151 18.92 -4.73 28.35
N ALA A 152 18.98 -5.63 29.23
CA ALA A 152 19.73 -5.43 30.45
C ALA A 152 20.77 -6.54 30.61
#